data_5522c5416f45e40a43c2a0320beb3337
#
_entry.id   5522c5416f45e40a43c2a0320beb3337
#
_cell.length_a   1.000
_cell.length_b   1.000
_cell.length_c   1.000
_cell.angle_alpha   90.00
_cell.angle_beta   90.00
_cell.angle_gamma   90.00
#
_symmetry.space_group_name_H-M   'P 1'
#
loop_
_entity.id
_entity.type
_entity.pdbx_description
1 polymer ?
#
loop_
_entity_poly.entity_id
_entity_poly.type
_entity_poly.pdbx_seq_one_letter_code
_entity_poly.pdbx_strand_id
1 'polypeptide(L)'
;MITERIHTLRAIMQREGWDAVIVPGSDPHNSEYTPARWEQRRFISGFTGSYGTVCITQDHAGLWTDTRYFIQATQQLQGTGIELHKLRVPDAVDVPEWLATTAAGRGTVCIDGSCMSVSEVEHLQEVLSTVGGTVVSRPDFIDELWEDRPGLPDDKIFVLPTEYTGRSTADKLRWLRSRLDDEGCDSILLSSLDEIAWLLNIRSHDIDFTPVVIAYALVERQRTTLFVLPSKISEEYRTLCEDLMFDGEELITLPYDTIAEQLRQRADTLGRLIIDTRSLNYDLYSSLQSLAEPSSSDCQSSIINGPSSIVHCPLSIVNCPLSPVRLEKALKNDTELNGYRRAFLKDGIAQTKLFKWIEESLQAGVSISEMDVADKLVALRREQGGYLDESFAPISAYGSNAALPHYEPSYEQCSLLEPHGLYLLDSGAHYLDGTTDITRTIPLGPLTALEREDYTLVLKGMIGLATALFPRGTRGANIDVLARIPLWRAARNYGHGTGHGIGHVLCVHEGPQDLRQNLYDQPMLPGMVTSDEPGIYREGQHGIRHENVILCREVEQNEFGDWLGFETLTCTYIDVTPLEPSLLTADERDWINAYNRSVYMRLLPFLDEGEKLWLRCKTINREL
;
A
#
# COMPACT_ATOMS: atom_id res chain seq x y z
N MET A 1 -6.51 13.66 27.01
CA MET A 1 -5.06 13.29 26.93
C MET A 1 -4.95 11.78 26.81
N ILE A 2 -3.86 11.24 26.21
CA ILE A 2 -3.70 9.78 25.95
C ILE A 2 -3.86 8.95 27.24
N THR A 3 -3.18 9.31 28.31
CA THR A 3 -3.29 8.61 29.61
C THR A 3 -4.73 8.52 30.14
N GLU A 4 -5.53 9.55 29.92
CA GLU A 4 -6.94 9.58 30.34
C GLU A 4 -7.79 8.62 29.49
N ARG A 5 -7.56 8.59 28.17
CA ARG A 5 -8.24 7.64 27.27
C ARG A 5 -7.95 6.19 27.68
N ILE A 6 -6.69 5.86 27.96
CA ILE A 6 -6.30 4.53 28.46
C ILE A 6 -6.99 4.21 29.78
N HIS A 7 -7.05 5.17 30.72
CA HIS A 7 -7.73 4.97 32.00
C HIS A 7 -9.23 4.72 31.81
N THR A 8 -9.89 5.48 30.95
CA THR A 8 -11.31 5.29 30.63
C THR A 8 -11.56 3.93 29.96
N LEU A 9 -10.69 3.54 29.01
CA LEU A 9 -10.80 2.22 28.36
C LEU A 9 -10.67 1.08 29.39
N ARG A 10 -9.73 1.18 30.34
CA ARG A 10 -9.59 0.20 31.42
C ARG A 10 -10.83 0.09 32.31
N ALA A 11 -11.52 1.21 32.57
CA ALA A 11 -12.79 1.19 33.30
C ALA A 11 -13.90 0.47 32.52
N ILE A 12 -13.94 0.67 31.19
CA ILE A 12 -14.86 -0.07 30.30
C ILE A 12 -14.52 -1.56 30.33
N MET A 13 -13.25 -1.92 30.18
CA MET A 13 -12.79 -3.31 30.24
C MET A 13 -13.23 -4.02 31.54
N GLN A 14 -13.08 -3.35 32.68
CA GLN A 14 -13.53 -3.88 33.98
C GLN A 14 -15.06 -4.09 34.01
N ARG A 15 -15.83 -3.15 33.48
CA ARG A 15 -17.29 -3.23 33.42
C ARG A 15 -17.75 -4.39 32.55
N GLU A 16 -17.11 -4.58 31.40
CA GLU A 16 -17.46 -5.60 30.40
C GLU A 16 -16.83 -6.97 30.67
N GLY A 17 -15.88 -7.06 31.61
CA GLY A 17 -15.17 -8.28 31.92
C GLY A 17 -14.11 -8.66 30.87
N TRP A 18 -13.51 -7.65 30.23
CA TRP A 18 -12.39 -7.87 29.29
C TRP A 18 -11.05 -7.75 30.00
N ASP A 19 -10.19 -8.74 29.81
CA ASP A 19 -8.84 -8.79 30.39
C ASP A 19 -7.82 -8.05 29.52
N ALA A 20 -8.05 -8.01 28.21
CA ALA A 20 -7.29 -7.24 27.24
C ALA A 20 -8.16 -6.66 26.14
N VAL A 21 -7.69 -5.60 25.50
CA VAL A 21 -8.28 -5.00 24.29
C VAL A 21 -7.18 -4.83 23.25
N ILE A 22 -7.44 -5.23 22.02
CA ILE A 22 -6.59 -4.97 20.85
C ILE A 22 -7.24 -3.88 20.00
N VAL A 23 -6.49 -2.80 19.73
CA VAL A 23 -6.90 -1.70 18.84
C VAL A 23 -6.04 -1.77 17.59
N PRO A 24 -6.61 -2.23 16.46
CA PRO A 24 -5.88 -2.35 15.19
C PRO A 24 -5.60 -0.96 14.59
N GLY A 25 -4.68 -0.93 13.63
CA GLY A 25 -4.41 0.25 12.81
C GLY A 25 -5.04 0.17 11.42
N SER A 26 -6.10 -0.60 11.24
CA SER A 26 -6.79 -0.85 9.98
C SER A 26 -8.28 -0.47 10.06
N ASP A 27 -8.91 -0.42 8.90
CA ASP A 27 -10.34 -0.21 8.69
C ASP A 27 -11.05 -1.54 8.31
N PRO A 28 -12.37 -1.55 8.05
CA PRO A 28 -13.12 -2.76 7.66
C PRO A 28 -12.68 -3.42 6.36
N HIS A 29 -11.83 -2.76 5.59
CA HIS A 29 -11.32 -3.20 4.29
C HIS A 29 -9.84 -3.57 4.32
N ASN A 30 -9.21 -3.47 5.50
CA ASN A 30 -7.79 -3.70 5.72
C ASN A 30 -6.89 -2.77 4.89
N SER A 31 -7.31 -1.49 4.78
CA SER A 31 -6.56 -0.45 4.08
C SER A 31 -5.29 -0.06 4.84
N GLU A 32 -4.21 0.27 4.12
CA GLU A 32 -2.97 0.75 4.72
C GLU A 32 -3.13 2.15 5.30
N TYR A 33 -3.73 3.07 4.53
CA TYR A 33 -4.15 4.37 5.01
C TYR A 33 -5.61 4.28 5.44
N THR A 34 -5.89 4.63 6.68
CA THR A 34 -7.22 4.53 7.25
C THR A 34 -7.94 5.87 7.22
N PRO A 35 -9.20 5.93 6.77
CA PRO A 35 -10.01 7.13 6.95
C PRO A 35 -10.09 7.55 8.42
N ALA A 36 -10.28 8.85 8.66
CA ALA A 36 -10.29 9.44 9.99
C ALA A 36 -11.21 8.72 11.00
N ARG A 37 -12.34 8.16 10.52
CA ARG A 37 -13.26 7.37 11.35
C ARG A 37 -12.60 6.16 12.01
N TRP A 38 -11.64 5.53 11.36
CA TRP A 38 -10.98 4.30 11.83
C TRP A 38 -9.55 4.52 12.33
N GLU A 39 -9.11 5.75 12.51
CA GLU A 39 -7.83 6.08 13.16
C GLU A 39 -7.84 5.80 14.68
N GLN A 40 -8.41 4.67 15.08
CA GLN A 40 -8.56 4.24 16.48
C GLN A 40 -7.21 4.14 17.19
N ARG A 41 -6.19 3.58 16.52
CA ARG A 41 -4.83 3.49 17.02
C ARG A 41 -4.25 4.87 17.33
N ARG A 42 -4.36 5.82 16.39
CA ARG A 42 -3.93 7.20 16.57
C ARG A 42 -4.69 7.88 17.73
N PHE A 43 -6.00 7.67 17.80
CA PHE A 43 -6.82 8.21 18.86
C PHE A 43 -6.36 7.73 20.25
N ILE A 44 -6.13 6.42 20.43
CA ILE A 44 -5.80 5.85 21.75
C ILE A 44 -4.34 6.03 22.15
N SER A 45 -3.41 6.13 21.19
CA SER A 45 -1.96 6.16 21.46
C SER A 45 -1.27 7.48 21.12
N GLY A 46 -1.83 8.27 20.22
CA GLY A 46 -1.16 9.44 19.63
C GLY A 46 -0.12 9.07 18.56
N PHE A 47 0.06 7.78 18.25
CA PHE A 47 0.99 7.32 17.22
C PHE A 47 0.39 7.48 15.82
N THR A 48 1.10 8.20 14.94
CA THR A 48 0.63 8.56 13.59
C THR A 48 1.18 7.69 12.47
N GLY A 49 2.13 6.78 12.73
CA GLY A 49 2.67 5.90 11.69
C GLY A 49 1.60 5.00 11.06
N SER A 50 1.73 4.61 9.79
CA SER A 50 0.71 3.83 9.07
C SER A 50 0.61 2.37 9.53
N TYR A 51 1.62 1.83 10.20
CA TYR A 51 1.63 0.43 10.65
C TYR A 51 1.84 0.28 12.15
N GLY A 52 0.96 -0.48 12.80
CA GLY A 52 1.09 -0.85 14.22
C GLY A 52 -0.24 -1.23 14.85
N THR A 53 -0.15 -1.95 15.98
CA THR A 53 -1.30 -2.40 16.77
C THR A 53 -1.09 -2.00 18.23
N VAL A 54 -2.12 -1.48 18.88
CA VAL A 54 -2.10 -1.21 20.32
C VAL A 54 -2.78 -2.35 21.06
N CYS A 55 -2.14 -2.83 22.13
CA CYS A 55 -2.76 -3.79 23.05
C CYS A 55 -2.73 -3.20 24.47
N ILE A 56 -3.88 -3.23 25.15
CA ILE A 56 -4.07 -2.68 26.49
C ILE A 56 -4.62 -3.78 27.39
N THR A 57 -3.97 -3.95 28.54
CA THR A 57 -4.45 -4.75 29.68
C THR A 57 -4.70 -3.84 30.88
N GLN A 58 -5.12 -4.37 32.01
CA GLN A 58 -5.33 -3.57 33.24
C GLN A 58 -4.05 -2.91 33.74
N ASP A 59 -2.89 -3.53 33.50
CA ASP A 59 -1.59 -3.13 34.06
C ASP A 59 -0.56 -2.75 32.98
N HIS A 60 -0.83 -3.01 31.68
CA HIS A 60 0.07 -2.71 30.58
C HIS A 60 -0.65 -1.98 29.44
N ALA A 61 0.09 -1.18 28.69
CA ALA A 61 -0.31 -0.64 27.40
C ALA A 61 0.92 -0.67 26.46
N GLY A 62 0.80 -1.29 25.32
CA GLY A 62 1.89 -1.44 24.36
C GLY A 62 1.48 -1.08 22.94
N LEU A 63 2.42 -0.56 22.16
CA LEU A 63 2.34 -0.36 20.71
C LEU A 63 3.34 -1.30 20.04
N TRP A 64 2.85 -2.19 19.17
CA TRP A 64 3.66 -3.05 18.30
C TRP A 64 3.78 -2.40 16.92
N THR A 65 5.02 -2.10 16.49
CA THR A 65 5.28 -1.55 15.15
C THR A 65 6.61 -2.05 14.59
N ASP A 66 6.89 -1.79 13.30
CA ASP A 66 8.08 -2.31 12.63
C ASP A 66 9.22 -1.28 12.50
N THR A 67 10.31 -1.71 11.87
CA THR A 67 11.58 -0.96 11.77
C THR A 67 11.45 0.43 11.15
N ARG A 68 10.42 0.70 10.38
CA ARG A 68 10.17 2.00 9.73
C ARG A 68 9.85 3.09 10.75
N TYR A 69 9.25 2.70 11.89
CA TYR A 69 8.64 3.62 12.85
C TYR A 69 9.29 3.65 14.23
N PHE A 70 10.36 2.90 14.50
CA PHE A 70 10.92 2.81 15.86
C PHE A 70 11.28 4.17 16.46
N ILE A 71 11.94 5.05 15.69
CA ILE A 71 12.35 6.37 16.16
C ILE A 71 11.12 7.24 16.41
N GLN A 72 10.20 7.30 15.44
CA GLN A 72 8.96 8.07 15.53
C GLN A 72 8.11 7.61 16.72
N ALA A 73 7.89 6.30 16.87
CA ALA A 73 7.13 5.74 17.99
C ALA A 73 7.79 6.05 19.34
N THR A 74 9.13 5.94 19.44
CA THR A 74 9.85 6.32 20.68
C THR A 74 9.60 7.76 21.06
N GLN A 75 9.57 8.69 20.09
CA GLN A 75 9.31 10.10 20.33
C GLN A 75 7.84 10.37 20.70
N GLN A 76 6.90 9.82 19.92
CA GLN A 76 5.47 10.09 20.08
C GLN A 76 4.87 9.42 21.34
N LEU A 77 5.42 8.29 21.78
CA LEU A 77 4.96 7.59 22.97
C LEU A 77 5.54 8.17 24.27
N GLN A 78 6.48 9.11 24.21
CA GLN A 78 7.10 9.70 25.40
C GLN A 78 6.05 10.35 26.31
N GLY A 79 5.98 9.89 27.57
CA GLY A 79 5.05 10.42 28.57
C GLY A 79 3.61 9.91 28.45
N THR A 80 3.29 9.02 27.51
CA THR A 80 1.94 8.43 27.35
C THR A 80 1.68 7.25 28.27
N GLY A 81 2.72 6.57 28.75
CA GLY A 81 2.63 5.31 29.49
C GLY A 81 2.44 4.08 28.59
N ILE A 82 2.60 4.24 27.27
CA ILE A 82 2.57 3.14 26.29
C ILE A 82 4.01 2.70 26.02
N GLU A 83 4.27 1.40 26.09
CA GLU A 83 5.55 0.79 25.78
C GLU A 83 5.68 0.45 24.29
N LEU A 84 6.86 0.69 23.70
CA LEU A 84 7.15 0.30 22.31
C LEU A 84 7.62 -1.15 22.26
N HIS A 85 6.88 -1.99 21.52
CA HIS A 85 7.25 -3.35 21.16
C HIS A 85 7.71 -3.38 19.70
N LYS A 86 8.94 -3.87 19.48
CA LYS A 86 9.59 -3.85 18.17
C LYS A 86 9.31 -5.13 17.39
N LEU A 87 8.67 -5.01 16.23
CA LEU A 87 8.43 -6.10 15.28
C LEU A 87 9.54 -6.18 14.22
N ARG A 88 9.61 -7.32 13.52
CA ARG A 88 10.56 -7.57 12.41
C ARG A 88 12.03 -7.41 12.81
N VAL A 89 12.34 -7.68 14.05
CA VAL A 89 13.70 -7.81 14.59
C VAL A 89 13.90 -9.24 15.12
N PRO A 90 15.15 -9.72 15.30
CA PRO A 90 15.39 -11.01 15.96
C PRO A 90 14.69 -11.08 17.32
N ASP A 91 14.09 -12.23 17.62
CA ASP A 91 13.36 -12.50 18.86
C ASP A 91 12.14 -11.59 19.11
N ALA A 92 11.60 -10.96 18.06
CA ALA A 92 10.37 -10.19 18.15
C ALA A 92 9.19 -11.10 18.51
N VAL A 93 8.35 -10.60 19.43
CA VAL A 93 7.12 -11.28 19.88
C VAL A 93 5.93 -10.44 19.43
N ASP A 94 5.00 -11.02 18.70
CA ASP A 94 3.79 -10.32 18.25
C ASP A 94 2.73 -10.20 19.37
N VAL A 95 1.62 -9.52 19.10
CA VAL A 95 0.56 -9.29 20.10
C VAL A 95 -0.06 -10.60 20.60
N PRO A 96 -0.46 -11.56 19.74
CA PRO A 96 -0.98 -12.84 20.18
C PRO A 96 -0.01 -13.64 21.07
N GLU A 97 1.24 -13.77 20.63
CA GLU A 97 2.28 -14.51 21.38
C GLU A 97 2.59 -13.81 22.72
N TRP A 98 2.68 -12.48 22.73
CA TRP A 98 2.89 -11.72 23.96
C TRP A 98 1.73 -11.91 24.95
N LEU A 99 0.48 -11.78 24.48
CA LEU A 99 -0.71 -12.00 25.32
C LEU A 99 -0.69 -13.40 25.93
N ALA A 100 -0.34 -14.43 25.18
CA ALA A 100 -0.28 -15.82 25.68
C ALA A 100 0.70 -15.99 26.86
N THR A 101 1.70 -15.10 27.02
CA THR A 101 2.61 -15.11 28.16
C THR A 101 2.05 -14.41 29.41
N THR A 102 0.95 -13.65 29.26
CA THR A 102 0.35 -12.83 30.32
C THR A 102 -0.85 -13.49 31.00
N ALA A 103 -1.27 -12.95 32.14
CA ALA A 103 -2.51 -13.38 32.76
C ALA A 103 -3.74 -12.99 31.93
N ALA A 104 -3.70 -11.82 31.26
CA ALA A 104 -4.78 -11.33 30.41
C ALA A 104 -5.08 -12.25 29.20
N GLY A 105 -4.05 -12.86 28.61
CA GLY A 105 -4.22 -13.80 27.51
C GLY A 105 -4.92 -15.11 27.88
N ARG A 106 -5.11 -15.40 29.17
CA ARG A 106 -5.89 -16.55 29.68
C ARG A 106 -7.35 -16.21 29.94
N GLY A 107 -7.71 -14.95 29.80
CA GLY A 107 -9.05 -14.42 30.01
C GLY A 107 -9.75 -14.08 28.69
N THR A 108 -10.55 -13.02 28.74
CA THR A 108 -11.31 -12.53 27.59
C THR A 108 -10.58 -11.37 26.92
N VAL A 109 -10.19 -11.56 25.66
CA VAL A 109 -9.58 -10.52 24.81
C VAL A 109 -10.63 -9.93 23.88
N CYS A 110 -10.89 -8.65 24.00
CA CYS A 110 -11.82 -7.91 23.15
C CYS A 110 -11.11 -7.33 21.92
N ILE A 111 -11.77 -7.44 20.77
CA ILE A 111 -11.34 -6.85 19.51
C ILE A 111 -12.50 -6.08 18.85
N ASP A 112 -12.17 -5.21 17.91
CA ASP A 112 -13.11 -4.75 16.90
C ASP A 112 -12.96 -5.65 15.66
N GLY A 113 -13.77 -6.69 15.58
CA GLY A 113 -13.71 -7.66 14.48
C GLY A 113 -14.14 -7.08 13.14
N SER A 114 -14.78 -5.90 13.13
CA SER A 114 -15.05 -5.17 11.88
C SER A 114 -13.80 -4.55 11.27
N CYS A 115 -12.73 -4.35 12.06
CA CYS A 115 -11.46 -3.72 11.66
C CYS A 115 -10.26 -4.69 11.71
N MET A 116 -10.51 -5.99 11.84
CA MET A 116 -9.48 -7.03 11.79
C MET A 116 -9.84 -8.09 10.77
N SER A 117 -8.86 -8.54 10.00
CA SER A 117 -9.08 -9.60 9.02
C SER A 117 -9.36 -10.96 9.68
N VAL A 118 -10.03 -11.83 8.93
CA VAL A 118 -10.28 -13.22 9.37
C VAL A 118 -8.98 -13.91 9.78
N SER A 119 -7.95 -13.81 8.95
CA SER A 119 -6.65 -14.47 9.21
C SER A 119 -5.98 -13.98 10.49
N GLU A 120 -6.06 -12.67 10.80
CA GLU A 120 -5.51 -12.11 12.05
C GLU A 120 -6.25 -12.63 13.28
N VAL A 121 -7.58 -12.67 13.20
CA VAL A 121 -8.40 -13.14 14.34
C VAL A 121 -8.28 -14.64 14.54
N GLU A 122 -8.25 -15.44 13.46
CA GLU A 122 -8.01 -16.89 13.55
C GLU A 122 -6.65 -17.20 14.19
N HIS A 123 -5.58 -16.47 13.78
CA HIS A 123 -4.27 -16.60 14.41
C HIS A 123 -4.32 -16.23 15.90
N LEU A 124 -4.96 -15.13 16.27
CA LEU A 124 -5.15 -14.71 17.66
C LEU A 124 -5.89 -15.79 18.46
N GLN A 125 -6.98 -16.36 17.92
CA GLN A 125 -7.76 -17.40 18.56
C GLN A 125 -6.94 -18.69 18.73
N GLU A 126 -6.19 -19.10 17.71
CA GLU A 126 -5.31 -20.27 17.75
C GLU A 126 -4.30 -20.14 18.89
N VAL A 127 -3.55 -19.04 18.95
CA VAL A 127 -2.53 -18.81 19.98
C VAL A 127 -3.15 -18.75 21.38
N LEU A 128 -4.21 -17.96 21.59
CA LEU A 128 -4.84 -17.81 22.91
C LEU A 128 -5.52 -19.09 23.40
N SER A 129 -6.04 -19.91 22.50
CA SER A 129 -6.66 -21.21 22.87
C SER A 129 -5.67 -22.14 23.58
N THR A 130 -4.38 -22.04 23.26
CA THR A 130 -3.31 -22.84 23.89
C THR A 130 -3.13 -22.57 25.38
N VAL A 131 -3.55 -21.38 25.83
CA VAL A 131 -3.46 -20.95 27.25
C VAL A 131 -4.83 -20.82 27.92
N GLY A 132 -5.92 -21.17 27.21
CA GLY A 132 -7.30 -21.13 27.71
C GLY A 132 -7.98 -19.77 27.59
N GLY A 133 -7.43 -18.85 26.77
CA GLY A 133 -8.01 -17.55 26.48
C GLY A 133 -9.15 -17.62 25.46
N THR A 134 -9.98 -16.58 25.44
CA THR A 134 -11.11 -16.44 24.53
C THR A 134 -11.08 -15.07 23.86
N VAL A 135 -11.54 -15.00 22.61
CA VAL A 135 -11.64 -13.75 21.84
C VAL A 135 -13.11 -13.38 21.67
N VAL A 136 -13.46 -12.15 21.97
CA VAL A 136 -14.81 -11.59 21.74
C VAL A 136 -14.70 -10.39 20.82
N SER A 137 -15.61 -10.31 19.84
CA SER A 137 -15.72 -9.12 18.99
C SER A 137 -16.78 -8.17 19.53
N ARG A 138 -16.41 -6.90 19.61
CA ARG A 138 -17.30 -5.78 19.93
C ARG A 138 -17.04 -4.64 18.94
N PRO A 139 -17.75 -4.64 17.82
CA PRO A 139 -17.62 -3.56 16.83
C PRO A 139 -17.82 -2.19 17.45
N ASP A 140 -17.03 -1.23 16.99
CA ASP A 140 -17.11 0.18 17.39
C ASP A 140 -17.05 0.41 18.93
N PHE A 141 -16.40 -0.47 19.72
CA PHE A 141 -16.28 -0.28 21.18
C PHE A 141 -15.63 1.06 21.56
N ILE A 142 -14.86 1.62 20.65
CA ILE A 142 -14.16 2.89 20.83
C ILE A 142 -15.12 4.09 20.87
N ASP A 143 -16.34 3.96 20.36
CA ASP A 143 -17.35 5.04 20.33
C ASP A 143 -17.72 5.53 21.74
N GLU A 144 -17.58 4.67 22.76
CA GLU A 144 -17.82 5.05 24.15
C GLU A 144 -16.75 6.03 24.67
N LEU A 145 -15.57 6.12 24.00
CA LEU A 145 -14.48 7.02 24.38
C LEU A 145 -14.31 8.19 23.40
N TRP A 146 -14.75 8.02 22.16
CA TRP A 146 -14.51 8.96 21.07
C TRP A 146 -15.80 9.64 20.66
N GLU A 147 -16.27 10.57 21.49
CA GLU A 147 -17.55 11.26 21.32
C GLU A 147 -17.68 12.03 19.99
N ASP A 148 -16.57 12.59 19.50
CA ASP A 148 -16.49 13.34 18.24
C ASP A 148 -15.91 12.52 17.08
N ARG A 149 -16.06 11.18 17.12
CA ARG A 149 -15.58 10.28 16.07
C ARG A 149 -16.14 10.68 14.70
N PRO A 150 -15.30 10.87 13.68
CA PRO A 150 -15.75 11.24 12.34
C PRO A 150 -16.75 10.28 11.73
N GLY A 151 -17.61 10.80 10.85
CA GLY A 151 -18.49 9.99 10.00
C GLY A 151 -17.71 9.24 8.90
N LEU A 152 -18.43 8.45 8.12
CA LEU A 152 -17.87 7.85 6.90
C LEU A 152 -17.61 8.96 5.87
N PRO A 153 -16.51 8.88 5.11
CA PRO A 153 -16.27 9.75 3.97
C PRO A 153 -17.41 9.66 2.95
N ASP A 154 -17.78 10.76 2.33
CA ASP A 154 -18.91 10.84 1.41
C ASP A 154 -18.58 11.51 0.06
N ASP A 155 -17.32 11.52 -0.31
CA ASP A 155 -16.84 12.00 -1.60
C ASP A 155 -17.50 11.25 -2.76
N LYS A 156 -17.73 11.98 -3.85
CA LYS A 156 -18.45 11.42 -5.01
C LYS A 156 -17.60 10.42 -5.77
N ILE A 157 -18.24 9.34 -6.22
CA ILE A 157 -17.63 8.41 -7.16
C ILE A 157 -17.43 9.13 -8.50
N PHE A 158 -16.23 9.02 -9.07
CA PHE A 158 -15.96 9.31 -10.47
C PHE A 158 -15.55 8.03 -11.21
N VAL A 159 -15.79 8.00 -12.52
CA VAL A 159 -15.47 6.85 -13.36
C VAL A 159 -14.18 7.11 -14.12
N LEU A 160 -13.20 6.21 -14.00
CA LEU A 160 -11.97 6.30 -14.78
C LEU A 160 -12.23 5.79 -16.19
N PRO A 161 -12.13 6.65 -17.23
CA PRO A 161 -12.45 6.29 -18.61
C PRO A 161 -11.61 5.13 -19.16
N THR A 162 -12.19 4.38 -20.11
CA THR A 162 -11.54 3.23 -20.74
C THR A 162 -10.26 3.60 -21.52
N GLU A 163 -10.13 4.86 -21.94
CA GLU A 163 -8.89 5.38 -22.56
C GLU A 163 -7.68 5.33 -21.63
N TYR A 164 -7.91 5.31 -20.29
CA TYR A 164 -6.87 5.14 -19.28
C TYR A 164 -6.76 3.70 -18.78
N THR A 165 -7.87 2.99 -18.65
CA THR A 165 -7.90 1.64 -18.08
C THR A 165 -7.70 0.52 -19.10
N GLY A 166 -7.89 0.79 -20.39
CA GLY A 166 -7.73 -0.17 -21.49
C GLY A 166 -8.81 -1.27 -21.54
N ARG A 167 -9.66 -1.41 -20.51
CA ARG A 167 -10.74 -2.40 -20.44
C ARG A 167 -11.99 -1.79 -19.82
N SER A 168 -13.14 -2.06 -20.43
CA SER A 168 -14.43 -1.63 -19.88
C SER A 168 -14.78 -2.41 -18.61
N THR A 169 -15.65 -1.85 -17.79
CA THR A 169 -16.20 -2.54 -16.61
C THR A 169 -16.93 -3.81 -17.01
N ALA A 170 -17.71 -3.78 -18.10
CA ALA A 170 -18.41 -4.94 -18.63
C ALA A 170 -17.44 -6.08 -19.00
N ASP A 171 -16.31 -5.78 -19.65
CA ASP A 171 -15.30 -6.79 -20.01
C ASP A 171 -14.63 -7.39 -18.78
N LYS A 172 -14.36 -6.58 -17.74
CA LYS A 172 -13.79 -7.05 -16.48
C LYS A 172 -14.77 -7.94 -15.72
N LEU A 173 -16.06 -7.60 -15.69
CA LEU A 173 -17.09 -8.43 -15.04
C LEU A 173 -17.29 -9.75 -15.77
N ARG A 174 -17.34 -9.76 -17.12
CA ARG A 174 -17.41 -11.00 -17.90
C ARG A 174 -16.20 -11.90 -17.69
N TRP A 175 -15.00 -11.29 -17.68
CA TRP A 175 -13.77 -12.01 -17.36
C TRP A 175 -13.84 -12.65 -15.97
N LEU A 176 -14.25 -11.91 -14.93
CA LEU A 176 -14.31 -12.43 -13.56
C LEU A 176 -15.31 -13.59 -13.46
N ARG A 177 -16.48 -13.48 -14.09
CA ARG A 177 -17.47 -14.58 -14.12
C ARG A 177 -16.93 -15.83 -14.82
N SER A 178 -16.18 -15.68 -15.92
CA SER A 178 -15.51 -16.81 -16.55
C SER A 178 -14.49 -17.47 -15.61
N ARG A 179 -13.75 -16.68 -14.81
CA ARG A 179 -12.83 -17.23 -13.80
C ARG A 179 -13.57 -17.97 -12.70
N LEU A 180 -14.71 -17.46 -12.24
CA LEU A 180 -15.57 -18.15 -11.26
C LEU A 180 -16.06 -19.49 -11.79
N ASP A 181 -16.47 -19.54 -13.06
CA ASP A 181 -16.89 -20.78 -13.72
C ASP A 181 -15.73 -21.80 -13.82
N ASP A 182 -14.53 -21.35 -14.20
CA ASP A 182 -13.32 -22.19 -14.27
C ASP A 182 -12.96 -22.81 -12.90
N GLU A 183 -13.18 -22.08 -11.81
CA GLU A 183 -12.93 -22.51 -10.42
C GLU A 183 -14.12 -23.27 -9.81
N GLY A 184 -15.22 -23.39 -10.58
CA GLY A 184 -16.46 -24.03 -10.13
C GLY A 184 -17.13 -23.28 -8.97
N CYS A 185 -17.01 -21.96 -8.93
CA CYS A 185 -17.60 -21.09 -7.92
C CYS A 185 -18.76 -20.28 -8.49
N ASP A 186 -19.70 -19.88 -7.64
CA ASP A 186 -20.93 -19.21 -8.05
C ASP A 186 -20.89 -17.71 -7.81
N SER A 187 -20.07 -17.28 -6.86
CA SER A 187 -19.97 -15.89 -6.46
C SER A 187 -18.63 -15.57 -5.80
N ILE A 188 -18.31 -14.28 -5.72
CA ILE A 188 -17.17 -13.73 -4.99
C ILE A 188 -17.58 -12.48 -4.23
N LEU A 189 -17.16 -12.38 -2.97
CA LEU A 189 -17.27 -11.18 -2.15
C LEU A 189 -15.92 -10.47 -2.11
N LEU A 190 -15.86 -9.28 -2.69
CA LEU A 190 -14.69 -8.41 -2.64
C LEU A 190 -14.83 -7.41 -1.49
N SER A 191 -13.81 -7.35 -0.66
CA SER A 191 -13.66 -6.38 0.43
C SER A 191 -12.48 -5.43 0.23
N SER A 192 -11.46 -5.80 -0.53
CA SER A 192 -10.34 -4.91 -0.88
C SER A 192 -10.82 -3.78 -1.79
N LEU A 193 -10.61 -2.53 -1.35
CA LEU A 193 -11.12 -1.35 -2.05
C LEU A 193 -10.48 -1.14 -3.41
N ASP A 194 -9.19 -1.46 -3.54
CA ASP A 194 -8.43 -1.39 -4.79
C ASP A 194 -8.91 -2.41 -5.84
N GLU A 195 -9.31 -3.62 -5.39
CA GLU A 195 -9.88 -4.64 -6.27
C GLU A 195 -11.25 -4.21 -6.80
N ILE A 196 -12.11 -3.64 -5.93
CA ILE A 196 -13.42 -3.11 -6.30
C ILE A 196 -13.28 -1.93 -7.27
N ALA A 197 -12.39 -0.99 -6.94
CA ALA A 197 -12.14 0.20 -7.75
C ALA A 197 -11.57 -0.17 -9.14
N TRP A 198 -10.67 -1.15 -9.22
CA TRP A 198 -10.15 -1.66 -10.48
C TRP A 198 -11.24 -2.39 -11.29
N LEU A 199 -11.99 -3.29 -10.67
CA LEU A 199 -12.99 -4.10 -11.35
C LEU A 199 -14.08 -3.23 -11.99
N LEU A 200 -14.56 -2.23 -11.26
CA LEU A 200 -15.67 -1.37 -11.68
C LEU A 200 -15.21 -0.08 -12.37
N ASN A 201 -13.91 0.17 -12.50
CA ASN A 201 -13.33 1.42 -13.01
C ASN A 201 -13.81 2.67 -12.26
N ILE A 202 -14.10 2.56 -10.97
CA ILE A 202 -14.57 3.66 -10.11
C ILE A 202 -13.46 4.14 -9.18
N ARG A 203 -13.48 5.42 -8.86
CA ARG A 203 -12.55 6.09 -7.94
C ARG A 203 -13.31 7.07 -7.06
N SER A 204 -12.71 7.44 -5.92
CA SER A 204 -13.19 8.50 -5.02
C SER A 204 -12.00 9.02 -4.20
N HIS A 205 -12.19 10.05 -3.41
CA HIS A 205 -11.21 10.58 -2.46
C HIS A 205 -11.56 10.21 -1.01
N ASP A 206 -12.03 8.99 -0.77
CA ASP A 206 -12.45 8.51 0.55
C ASP A 206 -11.29 8.30 1.52
N ILE A 207 -10.14 7.98 0.98
CA ILE A 207 -8.90 7.75 1.73
C ILE A 207 -7.84 8.68 1.16
N ASP A 208 -7.15 9.40 2.06
CA ASP A 208 -6.05 10.26 1.68
C ASP A 208 -5.01 9.46 0.87
N PHE A 209 -4.51 10.04 -0.19
CA PHE A 209 -3.49 9.43 -1.06
C PHE A 209 -3.90 8.13 -1.77
N THR A 210 -5.16 7.72 -1.69
CA THR A 210 -5.61 6.46 -2.27
C THR A 210 -6.96 6.64 -2.96
N PRO A 211 -7.02 6.67 -4.30
CA PRO A 211 -8.24 6.99 -5.03
C PRO A 211 -9.18 5.79 -5.10
N VAL A 212 -9.74 5.37 -3.98
CA VAL A 212 -10.66 4.23 -3.85
C VAL A 212 -12.00 4.66 -3.28
N VAL A 213 -13.00 3.79 -3.42
CA VAL A 213 -14.35 3.97 -2.90
C VAL A 213 -14.55 3.02 -1.73
N ILE A 214 -14.93 3.52 -0.56
CA ILE A 214 -15.32 2.66 0.56
C ILE A 214 -16.61 1.92 0.21
N ALA A 215 -16.48 0.63 -0.10
CA ALA A 215 -17.56 -0.21 -0.58
C ALA A 215 -17.24 -1.71 -0.41
N TYR A 216 -18.27 -2.55 -0.46
CA TYR A 216 -18.14 -3.98 -0.74
C TYR A 216 -18.74 -4.29 -2.11
N ALA A 217 -18.24 -5.31 -2.79
CA ALA A 217 -18.84 -5.78 -4.03
C ALA A 217 -19.08 -7.29 -3.98
N LEU A 218 -20.31 -7.68 -4.25
CA LEU A 218 -20.71 -9.07 -4.43
C LEU A 218 -20.96 -9.32 -5.91
N VAL A 219 -20.13 -10.15 -6.52
CA VAL A 219 -20.26 -10.54 -7.92
C VAL A 219 -20.84 -11.95 -7.99
N GLU A 220 -22.03 -12.08 -8.58
CA GLU A 220 -22.75 -13.32 -8.81
C GLU A 220 -22.75 -13.60 -10.33
N ARG A 221 -23.22 -14.77 -10.75
CA ARG A 221 -23.25 -15.19 -12.16
C ARG A 221 -23.99 -14.22 -13.09
N GLN A 222 -25.04 -13.54 -12.62
CA GLN A 222 -25.90 -12.70 -13.47
C GLN A 222 -25.91 -11.24 -13.08
N ARG A 223 -25.48 -10.88 -11.86
CA ARG A 223 -25.50 -9.52 -11.37
C ARG A 223 -24.31 -9.22 -10.49
N THR A 224 -24.03 -7.94 -10.35
CA THR A 224 -23.06 -7.40 -9.41
C THR A 224 -23.78 -6.46 -8.46
N THR A 225 -23.51 -6.54 -7.16
CA THR A 225 -24.06 -5.64 -6.16
C THR A 225 -22.93 -4.86 -5.53
N LEU A 226 -22.99 -3.52 -5.62
CA LEU A 226 -22.08 -2.61 -4.91
C LEU A 226 -22.79 -2.08 -3.67
N PHE A 227 -22.18 -2.28 -2.50
CA PHE A 227 -22.64 -1.75 -1.22
C PHE A 227 -21.82 -0.49 -0.90
N VAL A 228 -22.47 0.67 -0.98
CA VAL A 228 -21.80 1.97 -0.88
C VAL A 228 -22.74 3.00 -0.25
N LEU A 229 -22.18 4.06 0.37
CA LEU A 229 -23.02 5.16 0.88
C LEU A 229 -23.82 5.80 -0.26
N PRO A 230 -25.16 5.97 -0.10
CA PRO A 230 -26.00 6.58 -1.15
C PRO A 230 -25.58 8.01 -1.52
N SER A 231 -24.97 8.76 -0.59
CA SER A 231 -24.45 10.11 -0.84
C SER A 231 -23.34 10.14 -1.89
N LYS A 232 -22.60 9.04 -2.12
CA LYS A 232 -21.48 8.95 -3.07
C LYS A 232 -21.91 8.85 -4.54
N ILE A 233 -23.16 8.51 -4.80
CA ILE A 233 -23.66 8.27 -6.15
C ILE A 233 -23.62 9.57 -6.95
N SER A 234 -22.75 9.61 -7.95
CA SER A 234 -22.60 10.70 -8.92
C SER A 234 -23.43 10.46 -10.18
N GLU A 235 -23.49 11.44 -11.06
CA GLU A 235 -24.07 11.28 -12.40
C GLU A 235 -23.24 10.34 -13.27
N GLU A 236 -21.90 10.44 -13.21
CA GLU A 236 -21.00 9.56 -13.93
C GLU A 236 -21.22 8.08 -13.56
N TYR A 237 -21.40 7.80 -12.26
CA TYR A 237 -21.68 6.45 -11.81
C TYR A 237 -23.06 5.95 -12.28
N ARG A 238 -24.08 6.80 -12.33
CA ARG A 238 -25.39 6.41 -12.88
C ARG A 238 -25.28 6.07 -14.37
N THR A 239 -24.55 6.90 -15.12
CA THR A 239 -24.26 6.63 -16.53
C THR A 239 -23.56 5.28 -16.70
N LEU A 240 -22.54 4.97 -15.88
CA LEU A 240 -21.89 3.65 -15.89
C LEU A 240 -22.90 2.51 -15.66
N CYS A 241 -23.82 2.63 -14.73
CA CYS A 241 -24.84 1.61 -14.48
C CYS A 241 -25.78 1.42 -15.68
N GLU A 242 -26.17 2.51 -16.36
CA GLU A 242 -26.99 2.48 -17.57
C GLU A 242 -26.25 1.83 -18.74
N ASP A 243 -24.98 2.18 -18.95
CA ASP A 243 -24.13 1.58 -19.99
C ASP A 243 -23.93 0.08 -19.75
N LEU A 244 -23.68 -0.32 -18.51
CA LEU A 244 -23.57 -1.75 -18.15
C LEU A 244 -24.85 -2.51 -18.45
N MET A 245 -26.02 -1.95 -18.11
CA MET A 245 -27.32 -2.58 -18.44
C MET A 245 -27.50 -2.74 -19.95
N PHE A 246 -27.04 -1.77 -20.74
CA PHE A 246 -27.06 -1.86 -22.21
C PHE A 246 -26.13 -2.97 -22.73
N ASP A 247 -25.02 -3.20 -22.07
CA ASP A 247 -24.05 -4.25 -22.36
C ASP A 247 -24.47 -5.65 -21.82
N GLY A 248 -25.65 -5.74 -21.18
CA GLY A 248 -26.18 -6.97 -20.62
C GLY A 248 -25.61 -7.33 -19.25
N GLU A 249 -24.99 -6.37 -18.57
CA GLU A 249 -24.46 -6.50 -17.21
C GLU A 249 -25.36 -5.75 -16.23
N GLU A 250 -25.69 -6.36 -15.09
CA GLU A 250 -26.50 -5.71 -14.06
C GLU A 250 -25.62 -5.28 -12.88
N LEU A 251 -25.56 -3.98 -12.61
CA LEU A 251 -24.92 -3.40 -11.41
C LEU A 251 -25.97 -2.77 -10.50
N ILE A 252 -26.23 -3.44 -9.37
CA ILE A 252 -27.18 -2.97 -8.34
C ILE A 252 -26.39 -2.22 -7.27
N THR A 253 -26.92 -1.08 -6.81
CA THR A 253 -26.36 -0.30 -5.71
C THR A 253 -27.25 -0.41 -4.48
N LEU A 254 -26.65 -0.79 -3.35
CA LEU A 254 -27.31 -0.88 -2.05
C LEU A 254 -26.53 -0.07 -0.99
N PRO A 255 -27.22 0.37 0.10
CA PRO A 255 -26.53 1.05 1.20
C PRO A 255 -25.42 0.19 1.82
N TYR A 256 -24.29 0.84 2.16
CA TYR A 256 -23.08 0.19 2.67
C TYR A 256 -23.32 -0.72 3.88
N ASP A 257 -24.11 -0.25 4.84
CA ASP A 257 -24.42 -0.93 6.10
C ASP A 257 -25.36 -2.14 5.95
N THR A 258 -25.95 -2.34 4.77
CA THR A 258 -26.88 -3.46 4.52
C THR A 258 -26.18 -4.76 4.14
N ILE A 259 -24.85 -4.77 3.96
CA ILE A 259 -24.10 -5.94 3.45
C ILE A 259 -24.37 -7.23 4.22
N ALA A 260 -24.27 -7.22 5.55
CA ALA A 260 -24.45 -8.41 6.37
C ALA A 260 -25.90 -8.96 6.27
N GLU A 261 -26.90 -8.09 6.20
CA GLU A 261 -28.30 -8.47 6.01
C GLU A 261 -28.52 -9.07 4.62
N GLN A 262 -27.97 -8.45 3.58
CA GLN A 262 -28.11 -8.91 2.20
C GLN A 262 -27.42 -10.26 1.97
N LEU A 263 -26.26 -10.49 2.55
CA LEU A 263 -25.60 -11.81 2.50
C LEU A 263 -26.46 -12.88 3.19
N ARG A 264 -27.07 -12.54 4.32
CA ARG A 264 -27.96 -13.46 5.03
C ARG A 264 -29.22 -13.79 4.22
N GLN A 265 -29.83 -12.79 3.60
CA GLN A 265 -31.03 -12.99 2.77
C GLN A 265 -30.76 -13.80 1.50
N ARG A 266 -29.53 -13.80 0.99
CA ARG A 266 -29.13 -14.46 -0.25
C ARG A 266 -28.34 -15.75 -0.04
N ALA A 267 -28.13 -16.19 1.20
CA ALA A 267 -27.28 -17.35 1.52
C ALA A 267 -27.60 -18.58 0.66
N ASP A 268 -28.89 -18.85 0.42
CA ASP A 268 -29.35 -19.99 -0.39
C ASP A 268 -29.03 -19.87 -1.90
N THR A 269 -28.65 -18.69 -2.38
CA THR A 269 -28.37 -18.42 -3.79
C THR A 269 -26.91 -18.14 -4.08
N LEU A 270 -26.08 -17.89 -3.06
CA LEU A 270 -24.66 -17.58 -3.23
C LEU A 270 -23.82 -18.80 -3.66
N GLY A 271 -24.30 -20.03 -3.36
CA GLY A 271 -23.63 -21.28 -3.71
C GLY A 271 -22.21 -21.36 -3.13
N ARG A 272 -21.23 -21.60 -3.99
CA ARG A 272 -19.81 -21.58 -3.62
C ARG A 272 -19.27 -20.15 -3.72
N LEU A 273 -19.14 -19.50 -2.56
CA LEU A 273 -18.71 -18.12 -2.42
C LEU A 273 -17.20 -18.02 -2.16
N ILE A 274 -16.48 -17.36 -3.05
CA ILE A 274 -15.07 -17.00 -2.82
C ILE A 274 -14.97 -15.80 -1.89
N ILE A 275 -14.05 -15.89 -0.92
CA ILE A 275 -13.59 -14.78 -0.08
C ILE A 275 -12.07 -14.78 0.03
N ASP A 276 -11.45 -13.65 0.35
CA ASP A 276 -10.05 -13.57 0.81
C ASP A 276 -10.03 -13.29 2.31
N THR A 277 -9.61 -14.27 3.11
CA THR A 277 -9.55 -14.16 4.58
C THR A 277 -8.52 -13.15 5.08
N ARG A 278 -7.62 -12.66 4.23
CA ARG A 278 -6.65 -11.62 4.57
C ARG A 278 -7.20 -10.20 4.43
N SER A 279 -8.27 -10.03 3.66
CA SER A 279 -8.89 -8.72 3.43
C SER A 279 -10.31 -8.61 3.99
N LEU A 280 -11.05 -9.72 4.07
CA LEU A 280 -12.40 -9.73 4.65
C LEU A 280 -12.31 -9.59 6.17
N ASN A 281 -13.10 -8.67 6.74
CA ASN A 281 -13.16 -8.51 8.18
C ASN A 281 -13.87 -9.68 8.87
N TYR A 282 -13.49 -9.92 10.13
CA TYR A 282 -13.92 -11.07 10.91
C TYR A 282 -15.44 -11.07 11.21
N ASP A 283 -16.05 -9.93 11.49
CA ASP A 283 -17.48 -9.88 11.85
C ASP A 283 -18.36 -10.24 10.66
N LEU A 284 -18.01 -9.78 9.47
CA LEU A 284 -18.73 -10.14 8.26
C LEU A 284 -18.55 -11.63 7.92
N TYR A 285 -17.33 -12.15 8.10
CA TYR A 285 -17.05 -13.57 7.95
C TYR A 285 -17.82 -14.44 8.95
N SER A 286 -17.85 -14.07 10.23
CA SER A 286 -18.57 -14.81 11.27
C SER A 286 -20.05 -14.88 10.96
N SER A 287 -20.61 -13.78 10.40
CA SER A 287 -22.00 -13.75 9.93
C SER A 287 -22.24 -14.76 8.80
N LEU A 288 -21.30 -14.88 7.84
CA LEU A 288 -21.37 -15.84 6.74
C LEU A 288 -21.19 -17.28 7.24
N GLN A 289 -20.23 -17.52 8.12
CA GLN A 289 -19.93 -18.87 8.66
C GLN A 289 -21.16 -19.44 9.38
N SER A 290 -21.87 -18.62 10.15
CA SER A 290 -23.10 -19.03 10.83
C SER A 290 -24.22 -19.48 9.88
N LEU A 291 -24.18 -19.09 8.61
CA LEU A 291 -25.11 -19.48 7.57
C LEU A 291 -24.66 -20.72 6.78
N ALA A 292 -23.36 -20.97 6.74
CA ALA A 292 -22.75 -22.10 6.03
C ALA A 292 -22.76 -23.38 6.86
N GLU A 293 -22.78 -23.29 8.19
CA GLU A 293 -22.88 -24.46 9.07
C GLU A 293 -24.29 -25.07 9.00
N PRO A 294 -24.43 -26.37 8.67
CA PRO A 294 -25.72 -27.03 8.74
C PRO A 294 -26.21 -26.96 10.19
N SER A 295 -27.38 -26.36 10.42
CA SER A 295 -28.06 -26.47 11.70
C SER A 295 -28.13 -27.94 12.04
N SER A 296 -27.58 -28.34 13.19
CA SER A 296 -27.45 -29.74 13.64
C SER A 296 -28.78 -30.50 13.80
N SER A 297 -29.89 -29.92 13.36
CA SER A 297 -31.25 -30.46 13.38
C SER A 297 -31.77 -31.01 12.04
N ASP A 298 -31.14 -30.69 10.88
CA ASP A 298 -31.75 -30.96 9.56
C ASP A 298 -31.00 -31.96 8.66
N CYS A 299 -29.97 -32.64 9.17
CA CYS A 299 -29.33 -33.78 8.49
C CYS A 299 -30.09 -35.10 8.72
N GLN A 300 -31.40 -35.12 8.41
CA GLN A 300 -32.08 -36.39 8.14
C GLN A 300 -32.36 -36.50 6.64
N SER A 301 -31.57 -37.37 6.03
CA SER A 301 -31.70 -37.81 4.64
C SER A 301 -33.15 -38.06 4.23
N SER A 302 -33.71 -37.27 3.38
CA SER A 302 -34.85 -37.64 2.56
C SER A 302 -34.37 -37.84 1.12
N ILE A 303 -34.02 -39.09 0.81
CA ILE A 303 -33.97 -39.55 -0.57
C ILE A 303 -35.40 -39.54 -1.09
N ILE A 304 -35.75 -38.53 -1.90
CA ILE A 304 -36.97 -38.54 -2.68
C ILE A 304 -36.54 -38.53 -4.14
N ASN A 305 -36.71 -39.69 -4.78
CA ASN A 305 -36.60 -39.89 -6.22
C ASN A 305 -37.69 -39.12 -6.96
N GLY A 306 -37.32 -38.09 -7.74
CA GLY A 306 -38.19 -37.43 -8.71
C GLY A 306 -37.38 -36.50 -9.60
N PRO A 307 -37.66 -36.47 -10.95
CA PRO A 307 -36.87 -35.67 -11.87
C PRO A 307 -37.34 -34.21 -11.85
N SER A 308 -36.94 -33.41 -10.91
CA SER A 308 -36.98 -31.94 -10.88
C SER A 308 -36.70 -31.41 -9.44
N SER A 309 -35.70 -31.89 -8.77
CA SER A 309 -35.25 -31.27 -7.54
C SER A 309 -34.10 -30.31 -7.87
N ILE A 310 -34.38 -29.02 -7.78
CA ILE A 310 -33.33 -28.01 -7.61
C ILE A 310 -32.63 -28.42 -6.30
N VAL A 311 -31.43 -28.95 -6.43
CA VAL A 311 -30.57 -29.22 -5.25
C VAL A 311 -30.18 -27.84 -4.74
N HIS A 312 -30.80 -27.38 -3.67
CA HIS A 312 -30.28 -26.27 -2.89
C HIS A 312 -28.91 -26.67 -2.39
N CYS A 313 -27.84 -26.17 -3.01
CA CYS A 313 -26.51 -26.22 -2.45
C CYS A 313 -26.46 -25.22 -1.31
N PRO A 314 -26.26 -25.65 -0.07
CA PRO A 314 -26.05 -24.71 1.05
C PRO A 314 -24.82 -23.84 0.73
N LEU A 315 -24.77 -22.64 1.27
CA LEU A 315 -23.62 -21.75 1.17
C LEU A 315 -22.33 -22.49 1.53
N SER A 316 -21.37 -22.45 0.62
CA SER A 316 -20.04 -23.03 0.84
C SER A 316 -19.00 -21.92 0.67
N ILE A 317 -18.27 -21.63 1.73
CA ILE A 317 -17.23 -20.60 1.72
C ILE A 317 -15.92 -21.21 1.19
N VAL A 318 -15.35 -20.58 0.17
CA VAL A 318 -14.07 -20.95 -0.44
C VAL A 318 -13.06 -19.85 -0.13
N ASN A 319 -12.07 -20.14 0.69
CA ASN A 319 -10.98 -19.21 0.95
C ASN A 319 -10.02 -19.20 -0.24
N CYS A 320 -9.84 -18.04 -0.87
CA CYS A 320 -8.88 -17.79 -1.93
C CYS A 320 -7.91 -16.68 -1.48
N PRO A 321 -6.75 -17.04 -0.89
CA PRO A 321 -5.78 -16.07 -0.36
C PRO A 321 -5.19 -15.12 -1.40
N LEU A 322 -5.36 -15.42 -2.68
CA LEU A 322 -5.02 -14.57 -3.80
C LEU A 322 -6.25 -14.46 -4.69
N SER A 323 -7.04 -13.42 -4.47
CA SER A 323 -8.19 -13.11 -5.33
C SER A 323 -7.78 -13.09 -6.81
N PRO A 324 -8.59 -13.67 -7.72
CA PRO A 324 -8.32 -13.56 -9.15
C PRO A 324 -8.24 -12.10 -9.61
N VAL A 325 -8.98 -11.19 -8.99
CA VAL A 325 -8.92 -9.75 -9.29
C VAL A 325 -7.57 -9.16 -8.91
N ARG A 326 -7.02 -9.53 -7.74
CA ARG A 326 -5.71 -9.05 -7.28
C ARG A 326 -4.58 -9.41 -8.23
N LEU A 327 -4.57 -10.63 -8.75
CA LEU A 327 -3.56 -11.05 -9.71
C LEU A 327 -3.74 -10.35 -11.06
N GLU A 328 -4.97 -10.29 -11.58
CA GLU A 328 -5.24 -9.69 -12.90
C GLU A 328 -4.90 -8.20 -12.94
N LYS A 329 -5.24 -7.43 -11.91
CA LYS A 329 -4.91 -6.00 -11.85
C LYS A 329 -3.41 -5.71 -11.70
N ALA A 330 -2.64 -6.67 -11.17
CA ALA A 330 -1.18 -6.57 -11.09
C ALA A 330 -0.52 -6.69 -12.47
N LEU A 331 -1.15 -7.40 -13.41
CA LEU A 331 -0.69 -7.58 -14.79
C LEU A 331 -1.22 -6.45 -15.67
N LYS A 332 -0.46 -5.36 -15.73
CA LYS A 332 -0.88 -4.14 -16.44
C LYS A 332 -0.98 -4.39 -17.94
N ASN A 333 -2.10 -3.97 -18.54
CA ASN A 333 -2.27 -4.01 -19.99
C ASN A 333 -1.48 -2.88 -20.69
N ASP A 334 -1.40 -2.94 -22.03
CA ASP A 334 -0.62 -1.97 -22.82
C ASP A 334 -1.09 -0.53 -22.63
N THR A 335 -2.38 -0.28 -22.42
CA THR A 335 -2.93 1.06 -22.17
C THR A 335 -2.45 1.60 -20.83
N GLU A 336 -2.55 0.79 -19.77
CA GLU A 336 -2.05 1.12 -18.43
C GLU A 336 -0.53 1.33 -18.45
N LEU A 337 0.25 0.46 -19.11
CA LEU A 337 1.70 0.60 -19.23
C LEU A 337 2.12 1.88 -19.97
N ASN A 338 1.40 2.23 -21.04
CA ASN A 338 1.63 3.51 -21.72
C ASN A 338 1.20 4.69 -20.86
N GLY A 339 0.17 4.50 -20.03
CA GLY A 339 -0.22 5.45 -19.00
C GLY A 339 0.92 5.72 -18.01
N TYR A 340 1.49 4.68 -17.41
CA TYR A 340 2.65 4.83 -16.51
C TYR A 340 3.80 5.61 -17.16
N ARG A 341 4.15 5.31 -18.43
CA ARG A 341 5.21 6.04 -19.12
C ARG A 341 4.90 7.54 -19.24
N ARG A 342 3.61 7.93 -19.45
CA ARG A 342 3.18 9.33 -19.45
C ARG A 342 3.21 9.92 -18.04
N ALA A 343 2.74 9.20 -17.03
CA ALA A 343 2.74 9.65 -15.63
C ALA A 343 4.17 9.93 -15.15
N PHE A 344 5.12 9.00 -15.36
CA PHE A 344 6.53 9.21 -15.01
C PHE A 344 7.22 10.31 -15.82
N LEU A 345 6.77 10.57 -17.05
CA LEU A 345 7.25 11.73 -17.81
C LEU A 345 6.78 13.04 -17.18
N LYS A 346 5.51 13.14 -16.81
CA LYS A 346 4.93 14.31 -16.13
C LYS A 346 5.64 14.58 -14.79
N ASP A 347 5.82 13.52 -14.01
CA ASP A 347 6.50 13.61 -12.72
C ASP A 347 7.98 14.01 -12.88
N GLY A 348 8.67 13.48 -13.88
CA GLY A 348 10.05 13.86 -14.21
C GLY A 348 10.20 15.33 -14.60
N ILE A 349 9.20 15.92 -15.29
CA ILE A 349 9.14 17.37 -15.59
C ILE A 349 9.02 18.15 -14.28
N ALA A 350 8.05 17.79 -13.42
CA ALA A 350 7.82 18.48 -12.15
C ALA A 350 9.06 18.43 -11.25
N GLN A 351 9.68 17.27 -11.09
CA GLN A 351 10.90 17.09 -10.26
C GLN A 351 12.11 17.82 -10.85
N THR A 352 12.27 17.86 -12.19
CA THR A 352 13.36 18.63 -12.83
C THR A 352 13.24 20.12 -12.50
N LYS A 353 12.04 20.67 -12.60
CA LYS A 353 11.75 22.08 -12.24
C LYS A 353 11.97 22.32 -10.74
N LEU A 354 11.56 21.38 -9.90
CA LEU A 354 11.73 21.47 -8.45
C LEU A 354 13.20 21.50 -8.05
N PHE A 355 14.01 20.55 -8.51
CA PHE A 355 15.43 20.48 -8.13
C PHE A 355 16.22 21.70 -8.64
N LYS A 356 15.86 22.22 -9.84
CA LYS A 356 16.40 23.48 -10.31
C LYS A 356 16.01 24.64 -9.37
N TRP A 357 14.75 24.73 -8.96
CA TRP A 357 14.28 25.77 -8.05
C TRP A 357 14.95 25.69 -6.67
N ILE A 358 15.18 24.50 -6.10
CA ILE A 358 15.92 24.31 -4.84
C ILE A 358 17.33 24.88 -4.98
N GLU A 359 18.06 24.47 -6.03
CA GLU A 359 19.43 24.91 -6.25
C GLU A 359 19.54 26.44 -6.41
N GLU A 360 18.67 27.04 -7.23
CA GLU A 360 18.61 28.49 -7.44
C GLU A 360 18.24 29.27 -6.17
N SER A 361 17.30 28.75 -5.37
CA SER A 361 16.89 29.37 -4.10
C SER A 361 18.05 29.41 -3.11
N LEU A 362 18.75 28.28 -2.93
CA LEU A 362 19.90 28.21 -2.02
C LEU A 362 21.05 29.10 -2.51
N GLN A 363 21.34 29.13 -3.81
CA GLN A 363 22.37 30.02 -4.40
C GLN A 363 22.01 31.50 -4.22
N ALA A 364 20.73 31.85 -4.25
CA ALA A 364 20.26 33.21 -4.03
C ALA A 364 20.16 33.58 -2.53
N GLY A 365 20.42 32.64 -1.63
CA GLY A 365 20.30 32.82 -0.17
C GLY A 365 18.85 32.93 0.31
N VAL A 366 17.90 32.38 -0.46
CA VAL A 366 16.50 32.28 -0.06
C VAL A 366 16.35 31.14 0.93
N SER A 367 15.75 31.41 2.09
CA SER A 367 15.43 30.39 3.07
C SER A 367 14.23 29.57 2.61
N ILE A 368 14.40 28.28 2.44
CA ILE A 368 13.35 27.31 2.08
C ILE A 368 13.35 26.15 3.06
N SER A 369 12.17 25.69 3.45
CA SER A 369 11.97 24.56 4.35
C SER A 369 11.61 23.29 3.61
N GLU A 370 11.63 22.15 4.31
CA GLU A 370 11.14 20.85 3.80
C GLU A 370 9.67 20.96 3.33
N MET A 371 8.82 21.73 4.04
CA MET A 371 7.43 21.97 3.65
C MET A 371 7.31 22.85 2.42
N ASP A 372 8.14 23.89 2.28
CA ASP A 372 8.15 24.73 1.07
C ASP A 372 8.49 23.90 -0.17
N VAL A 373 9.36 22.90 -0.03
CA VAL A 373 9.71 21.98 -1.13
C VAL A 373 8.55 21.06 -1.46
N ALA A 374 7.88 20.48 -0.45
CA ALA A 374 6.69 19.65 -0.66
C ALA A 374 5.56 20.40 -1.36
N ASP A 375 5.23 21.60 -0.88
CA ASP A 375 4.20 22.46 -1.49
C ASP A 375 4.55 22.87 -2.93
N LYS A 376 5.83 23.17 -3.16
CA LYS A 376 6.31 23.52 -4.49
C LYS A 376 6.18 22.35 -5.47
N LEU A 377 6.47 21.12 -5.01
CA LEU A 377 6.31 19.91 -5.81
C LEU A 377 4.85 19.70 -6.23
N VAL A 378 3.92 19.77 -5.27
CA VAL A 378 2.47 19.66 -5.55
C VAL A 378 2.02 20.69 -6.57
N ALA A 379 2.48 21.95 -6.45
CA ALA A 379 2.15 22.99 -7.42
C ALA A 379 2.66 22.65 -8.83
N LEU A 380 3.89 22.13 -8.95
CA LEU A 380 4.49 21.75 -10.24
C LEU A 380 3.83 20.50 -10.86
N ARG A 381 3.39 19.54 -10.04
CA ARG A 381 2.62 18.38 -10.49
C ARG A 381 1.26 18.76 -11.04
N ARG A 382 0.57 19.69 -10.39
CA ARG A 382 -0.72 20.25 -10.87
C ARG A 382 -0.62 20.92 -12.24
N GLU A 383 0.54 21.48 -12.59
CA GLU A 383 0.77 22.06 -13.93
C GLU A 383 0.80 21.00 -15.05
N GLN A 384 1.02 19.71 -14.73
CA GLN A 384 1.22 18.67 -15.75
C GLN A 384 -0.07 18.14 -16.40
N GLY A 385 -1.22 18.53 -15.90
CA GLY A 385 -2.54 18.08 -16.37
C GLY A 385 -2.87 16.63 -16.01
N GLY A 386 -4.13 16.40 -15.67
CA GLY A 386 -4.62 15.10 -15.22
C GLY A 386 -4.11 14.68 -13.83
N TYR A 387 -3.51 15.59 -13.07
CA TYR A 387 -3.15 15.38 -11.67
C TYR A 387 -4.42 15.25 -10.83
N LEU A 388 -4.46 14.24 -9.99
CA LEU A 388 -5.56 13.97 -9.07
C LEU A 388 -5.17 14.30 -7.62
N ASP A 389 -4.08 13.70 -7.14
CA ASP A 389 -3.55 13.89 -5.79
C ASP A 389 -2.11 13.36 -5.69
N GLU A 390 -1.44 13.55 -4.55
CA GLU A 390 -0.23 12.81 -4.21
C GLU A 390 -0.57 11.33 -3.96
N SER A 391 0.36 10.42 -4.21
CA SER A 391 0.16 8.98 -3.96
C SER A 391 0.49 8.56 -2.52
N PHE A 392 1.18 9.43 -1.79
CA PHE A 392 1.43 9.39 -0.34
C PHE A 392 1.93 10.77 0.12
N ALA A 393 1.95 11.00 1.44
CA ALA A 393 2.50 12.23 2.01
C ALA A 393 3.99 12.36 1.63
N PRO A 394 4.42 13.46 0.96
CA PRO A 394 5.81 13.59 0.52
C PRO A 394 6.80 13.54 1.69
N ILE A 395 7.79 12.65 1.59
CA ILE A 395 8.91 12.56 2.52
C ILE A 395 9.98 13.55 2.05
N SER A 396 9.86 14.80 2.50
CA SER A 396 10.80 15.88 2.21
C SER A 396 11.72 16.01 3.41
N ALA A 397 12.95 15.49 3.33
CA ALA A 397 13.81 15.25 4.49
C ALA A 397 15.24 15.76 4.28
N TYR A 398 15.65 16.71 5.12
CA TYR A 398 17.01 17.27 5.11
C TYR A 398 17.86 16.72 6.25
N GLY A 399 19.09 16.36 5.94
CA GLY A 399 20.09 15.94 6.94
C GLY A 399 19.62 14.75 7.78
N SER A 400 19.55 14.93 9.10
CA SER A 400 19.18 13.86 10.05
C SER A 400 17.71 13.43 9.96
N ASN A 401 16.80 14.26 9.42
CA ASN A 401 15.41 13.89 9.23
C ASN A 401 15.27 12.74 8.21
N ALA A 402 16.15 12.71 7.22
CA ALA A 402 16.21 11.63 6.25
C ALA A 402 16.59 10.25 6.84
N ALA A 403 17.10 10.21 8.08
CA ALA A 403 17.32 8.95 8.79
C ALA A 403 16.03 8.27 9.27
N LEU A 404 14.88 8.95 9.16
CA LEU A 404 13.55 8.41 9.38
C LEU A 404 12.97 7.97 8.04
N PRO A 405 12.85 6.66 7.73
CA PRO A 405 12.43 6.20 6.39
C PRO A 405 11.06 6.73 5.96
N HIS A 406 10.16 6.95 6.92
CA HIS A 406 8.82 7.52 6.74
C HIS A 406 8.69 8.86 7.49
N TYR A 407 9.67 9.76 7.28
CA TYR A 407 9.61 11.10 7.84
C TYR A 407 8.47 11.88 7.20
N GLU A 408 7.64 12.49 8.03
CA GLU A 408 6.54 13.33 7.60
C GLU A 408 6.79 14.75 8.15
N PRO A 409 7.22 15.70 7.31
CA PRO A 409 7.40 17.08 7.74
C PRO A 409 6.07 17.75 8.06
N SER A 410 6.08 18.67 9.00
CA SER A 410 4.95 19.56 9.27
C SER A 410 5.42 21.01 9.36
N TYR A 411 4.50 21.97 9.22
CA TYR A 411 4.84 23.39 9.34
C TYR A 411 5.39 23.75 10.72
N GLU A 412 5.03 23.00 11.76
CA GLU A 412 5.53 23.19 13.12
C GLU A 412 6.88 22.50 13.36
N GLN A 413 7.19 21.47 12.57
CA GLN A 413 8.36 20.60 12.81
C GLN A 413 9.02 20.21 11.50
N CYS A 414 9.56 21.17 10.75
CA CYS A 414 10.37 20.93 9.57
C CYS A 414 11.69 21.68 9.64
N SER A 415 12.70 21.17 8.94
CA SER A 415 14.01 21.81 8.86
C SER A 415 14.06 22.81 7.71
N LEU A 416 14.92 23.86 7.87
CA LEU A 416 15.34 24.69 6.76
C LEU A 416 16.46 23.97 6.00
N LEU A 417 16.42 24.02 4.67
CA LEU A 417 17.48 23.50 3.82
C LEU A 417 18.70 24.44 3.88
N GLU A 418 19.86 23.87 4.07
CA GLU A 418 21.14 24.61 4.11
C GLU A 418 22.05 24.16 2.95
N PRO A 419 22.97 25.01 2.45
CA PRO A 419 23.82 24.67 1.30
C PRO A 419 24.97 23.71 1.67
N HIS A 420 24.65 22.59 2.34
CA HIS A 420 25.56 21.50 2.65
C HIS A 420 24.78 20.19 2.89
N GLY A 421 25.48 19.05 2.85
CA GLY A 421 24.89 17.75 3.15
C GLY A 421 23.93 17.26 2.06
N LEU A 422 23.08 16.30 2.44
CA LEU A 422 22.13 15.62 1.56
C LEU A 422 20.68 16.00 1.91
N TYR A 423 19.86 16.05 0.86
CA TYR A 423 18.41 16.17 0.94
C TYR A 423 17.77 14.98 0.24
N LEU A 424 16.87 14.29 0.92
CA LEU A 424 16.09 13.18 0.41
C LEU A 424 14.67 13.66 0.13
N LEU A 425 14.20 13.42 -1.09
CA LEU A 425 12.81 13.61 -1.47
C LEU A 425 12.26 12.29 -1.99
N ASP A 426 11.29 11.75 -1.26
CA ASP A 426 10.48 10.63 -1.67
C ASP A 426 9.04 11.08 -1.84
N SER A 427 8.47 10.82 -3.01
CA SER A 427 7.18 11.37 -3.38
C SER A 427 6.60 10.69 -4.61
N GLY A 428 5.30 10.67 -4.69
CA GLY A 428 4.60 10.16 -5.85
C GLY A 428 3.28 10.90 -6.06
N ALA A 429 2.66 10.69 -7.21
CA ALA A 429 1.39 11.32 -7.57
C ALA A 429 0.46 10.36 -8.29
N HIS A 430 -0.82 10.59 -8.14
CA HIS A 430 -1.86 10.05 -8.99
C HIS A 430 -2.15 11.02 -10.13
N TYR A 431 -1.93 10.56 -11.35
CA TYR A 431 -2.43 11.17 -12.57
C TYR A 431 -3.52 10.27 -13.15
N LEU A 432 -4.40 10.80 -14.00
CA LEU A 432 -5.34 9.95 -14.76
C LEU A 432 -4.60 8.87 -15.58
N ASP A 433 -3.34 9.11 -15.90
CA ASP A 433 -2.46 8.18 -16.64
C ASP A 433 -1.89 7.05 -15.79
N GLY A 434 -1.79 7.20 -14.46
CA GLY A 434 -1.19 6.21 -13.57
C GLY A 434 -0.67 6.81 -12.27
N THR A 435 -0.15 5.96 -11.41
CA THR A 435 0.45 6.31 -10.12
C THR A 435 1.96 6.33 -10.24
N THR A 436 2.63 7.35 -9.69
CA THR A 436 4.10 7.42 -9.60
C THR A 436 4.57 7.24 -8.18
N ASP A 437 5.82 6.83 -8.07
CA ASP A 437 6.58 6.66 -6.86
C ASP A 437 8.06 6.85 -7.18
N ILE A 438 8.76 7.70 -6.46
CA ILE A 438 10.16 7.99 -6.74
C ILE A 438 10.86 8.63 -5.55
N THR A 439 12.00 8.10 -5.20
CA THR A 439 12.95 8.77 -4.29
C THR A 439 14.19 9.25 -5.03
N ARG A 440 14.58 10.48 -4.75
CA ARG A 440 15.91 11.02 -5.08
C ARG A 440 16.55 11.63 -3.84
N THR A 441 17.79 11.24 -3.60
CA THR A 441 18.68 11.96 -2.68
C THR A 441 19.60 12.86 -3.50
N ILE A 442 19.65 14.15 -3.19
CA ILE A 442 20.46 15.14 -3.90
C ILE A 442 21.43 15.86 -2.94
N PRO A 443 22.61 16.28 -3.41
CA PRO A 443 23.53 17.09 -2.62
C PRO A 443 23.09 18.57 -2.64
N LEU A 444 23.03 19.20 -1.47
CA LEU A 444 22.82 20.64 -1.36
C LEU A 444 24.13 21.44 -1.29
N GLY A 445 25.26 20.76 -1.16
CA GLY A 445 26.59 21.37 -1.10
C GLY A 445 27.69 20.37 -0.74
N PRO A 446 28.73 20.75 0.00
CA PRO A 446 29.83 19.86 0.39
C PRO A 446 29.33 18.64 1.18
N LEU A 447 29.88 17.47 0.85
CA LEU A 447 29.57 16.17 1.47
C LEU A 447 30.78 15.59 2.19
N THR A 448 30.54 14.83 3.23
CA THR A 448 31.53 13.99 3.91
C THR A 448 31.87 12.76 3.05
N ALA A 449 33.00 12.11 3.34
CA ALA A 449 33.37 10.87 2.68
C ALA A 449 32.35 9.74 2.95
N LEU A 450 31.74 9.73 4.14
CA LEU A 450 30.75 8.74 4.53
C LEU A 450 29.44 8.90 3.73
N GLU A 451 28.94 10.13 3.55
CA GLU A 451 27.77 10.41 2.72
C GLU A 451 28.00 9.98 1.26
N ARG A 452 29.17 10.24 0.70
CA ARG A 452 29.53 9.84 -0.67
C ARG A 452 29.58 8.32 -0.82
N GLU A 453 30.20 7.63 0.13
CA GLU A 453 30.27 6.17 0.14
C GLU A 453 28.87 5.56 0.24
N ASP A 454 28.03 6.00 1.19
CA ASP A 454 26.67 5.51 1.39
C ASP A 454 25.80 5.77 0.16
N TYR A 455 25.86 6.97 -0.42
CA TYR A 455 25.15 7.33 -1.65
C TYR A 455 25.47 6.38 -2.79
N THR A 456 26.77 6.11 -2.98
CA THR A 456 27.24 5.23 -4.05
C THR A 456 26.78 3.79 -3.83
N LEU A 457 26.85 3.28 -2.61
CA LEU A 457 26.45 1.90 -2.29
C LEU A 457 24.94 1.68 -2.48
N VAL A 458 24.09 2.65 -2.10
CA VAL A 458 22.65 2.58 -2.31
C VAL A 458 22.34 2.58 -3.82
N LEU A 459 22.96 3.48 -4.59
CA LEU A 459 22.77 3.52 -6.03
C LEU A 459 23.20 2.22 -6.72
N LYS A 460 24.32 1.62 -6.29
CA LYS A 460 24.76 0.29 -6.79
C LYS A 460 23.72 -0.79 -6.51
N GLY A 461 23.03 -0.71 -5.37
CA GLY A 461 21.95 -1.63 -5.04
C GLY A 461 20.81 -1.52 -6.04
N MET A 462 20.30 -0.30 -6.29
CA MET A 462 19.25 -0.03 -7.27
C MET A 462 19.65 -0.51 -8.68
N ILE A 463 20.86 -0.20 -9.14
CA ILE A 463 21.34 -0.65 -10.45
C ILE A 463 21.39 -2.18 -10.53
N GLY A 464 21.85 -2.84 -9.46
CA GLY A 464 21.96 -4.29 -9.41
C GLY A 464 20.62 -5.01 -9.59
N LEU A 465 19.55 -4.45 -9.05
CA LEU A 465 18.21 -4.99 -9.23
C LEU A 465 17.61 -4.57 -10.59
N ALA A 466 17.71 -3.30 -10.97
CA ALA A 466 17.18 -2.78 -12.24
C ALA A 466 17.77 -3.50 -13.48
N THR A 467 18.98 -4.02 -13.39
CA THR A 467 19.67 -4.74 -14.47
C THR A 467 19.57 -6.26 -14.37
N ALA A 468 18.78 -6.78 -13.41
CA ALA A 468 18.64 -8.21 -13.20
C ALA A 468 18.03 -8.93 -14.41
N LEU A 469 18.62 -10.06 -14.76
CA LEU A 469 18.07 -11.04 -15.69
C LEU A 469 17.84 -12.34 -14.91
N PHE A 470 16.62 -12.87 -14.95
CA PHE A 470 16.23 -14.00 -14.12
C PHE A 470 15.23 -14.94 -14.84
N PRO A 471 15.23 -16.25 -14.52
CA PRO A 471 14.32 -17.19 -15.14
C PRO A 471 12.86 -16.97 -14.69
N ARG A 472 11.90 -17.24 -15.57
CA ARG A 472 10.46 -17.27 -15.24
C ARG A 472 10.21 -18.17 -14.03
N GLY A 473 9.36 -17.75 -13.11
CA GLY A 473 9.10 -18.43 -11.85
C GLY A 473 9.92 -17.90 -10.66
N THR A 474 10.84 -16.96 -10.90
CA THR A 474 11.59 -16.27 -9.84
C THR A 474 10.65 -15.39 -9.02
N ARG A 475 10.77 -15.45 -7.70
CA ARG A 475 10.03 -14.61 -6.75
C ARG A 475 10.86 -13.41 -6.32
N GLY A 476 10.19 -12.36 -5.83
CA GLY A 476 10.87 -11.16 -5.35
C GLY A 476 11.95 -11.45 -4.29
N ALA A 477 11.69 -12.37 -3.36
CA ALA A 477 12.66 -12.78 -2.34
C ALA A 477 13.97 -13.37 -2.92
N ASN A 478 13.93 -13.93 -4.13
CA ASN A 478 15.13 -14.48 -4.78
C ASN A 478 16.05 -13.40 -5.35
N ILE A 479 15.51 -12.23 -5.69
CA ILE A 479 16.24 -11.14 -6.34
C ILE A 479 16.42 -9.88 -5.47
N ASP A 480 15.69 -9.73 -4.37
CA ASP A 480 15.89 -8.66 -3.36
C ASP A 480 17.36 -8.53 -2.94
N VAL A 481 18.05 -9.66 -2.82
CA VAL A 481 19.47 -9.71 -2.45
C VAL A 481 20.37 -8.92 -3.40
N LEU A 482 20.01 -8.76 -4.68
CA LEU A 482 20.80 -8.01 -5.65
C LEU A 482 20.96 -6.54 -5.25
N ALA A 483 19.90 -5.95 -4.69
CA ALA A 483 19.97 -4.60 -4.15
C ALA A 483 20.73 -4.51 -2.82
N ARG A 484 20.76 -5.59 -2.03
CA ARG A 484 21.43 -5.60 -0.72
C ARG A 484 22.92 -5.91 -0.79
N ILE A 485 23.39 -6.66 -1.79
CA ILE A 485 24.80 -7.11 -1.88
C ILE A 485 25.80 -5.97 -1.73
N PRO A 486 25.69 -4.80 -2.39
CA PRO A 486 26.66 -3.72 -2.23
C PRO A 486 26.77 -3.23 -0.78
N LEU A 487 25.63 -3.11 -0.10
CA LEU A 487 25.55 -2.69 1.30
C LEU A 487 26.09 -3.76 2.26
N TRP A 488 25.72 -5.03 2.07
CA TRP A 488 26.19 -6.12 2.93
C TRP A 488 27.70 -6.33 2.84
N ARG A 489 28.30 -6.16 1.66
CA ARG A 489 29.76 -6.19 1.51
C ARG A 489 30.49 -5.11 2.30
N ALA A 490 29.79 -4.02 2.60
CA ALA A 490 30.26 -2.94 3.46
C ALA A 490 29.76 -3.04 4.91
N ALA A 491 29.17 -4.19 5.31
CA ALA A 491 28.56 -4.42 6.62
C ALA A 491 27.45 -3.39 6.96
N ARG A 492 26.63 -3.02 5.98
CA ARG A 492 25.50 -2.09 6.09
C ARG A 492 24.21 -2.80 5.66
N ASN A 493 23.05 -2.34 6.17
CA ASN A 493 21.76 -2.93 5.86
C ASN A 493 20.65 -1.89 6.01
N TYR A 494 19.47 -2.18 5.44
CA TYR A 494 18.21 -1.46 5.68
C TYR A 494 17.11 -2.45 6.07
N GLY A 495 16.13 -1.95 6.83
CA GLY A 495 15.11 -2.77 7.48
C GLY A 495 13.79 -2.90 6.74
N HIS A 496 13.58 -2.16 5.64
CA HIS A 496 12.37 -2.23 4.82
C HIS A 496 12.52 -3.19 3.62
N GLY A 497 11.44 -3.43 2.88
CA GLY A 497 11.49 -4.12 1.58
C GLY A 497 12.29 -3.33 0.56
N THR A 498 12.83 -4.01 -0.44
CA THR A 498 13.50 -3.32 -1.56
C THR A 498 12.51 -2.75 -2.57
N GLY A 499 11.27 -3.22 -2.54
CA GLY A 499 10.24 -2.72 -3.42
C GLY A 499 8.90 -3.44 -3.23
N HIS A 500 7.86 -2.85 -3.81
CA HIS A 500 6.47 -3.30 -3.77
C HIS A 500 5.80 -3.07 -5.12
N GLY A 501 4.67 -3.73 -5.37
CA GLY A 501 3.86 -3.44 -6.55
C GLY A 501 3.20 -2.05 -6.46
N ILE A 502 2.86 -1.49 -7.61
CA ILE A 502 2.22 -0.17 -7.73
C ILE A 502 0.92 -0.30 -8.53
N GLY A 503 -0.17 0.26 -7.99
CA GLY A 503 -1.48 0.30 -8.63
C GLY A 503 -1.58 1.32 -9.76
N HIS A 504 -2.49 1.09 -10.72
CA HIS A 504 -2.77 2.05 -11.79
C HIS A 504 -3.92 2.98 -11.38
N VAL A 505 -3.59 4.20 -10.99
CA VAL A 505 -4.54 5.15 -10.36
C VAL A 505 -5.25 4.48 -9.17
N LEU A 506 -4.44 3.81 -8.33
CA LEU A 506 -4.83 3.04 -7.15
C LEU A 506 -3.72 3.12 -6.09
N CYS A 507 -3.72 2.22 -5.10
CA CYS A 507 -2.74 2.22 -4.01
C CYS A 507 -1.29 2.25 -4.55
N VAL A 508 -0.45 3.12 -4.00
CA VAL A 508 0.99 3.13 -4.30
C VAL A 508 1.63 1.81 -3.86
N HIS A 509 1.24 1.29 -2.71
CA HIS A 509 1.62 -0.03 -2.22
C HIS A 509 0.57 -1.06 -2.63
N GLU A 510 0.81 -1.81 -3.70
CA GLU A 510 -0.15 -2.76 -4.25
C GLU A 510 0.50 -4.14 -4.52
N GLY A 511 -0.03 -5.18 -3.86
CA GLY A 511 0.39 -6.57 -4.18
C GLY A 511 -0.22 -7.11 -5.48
N PRO A 512 0.03 -8.41 -5.80
CA PRO A 512 0.57 -9.45 -4.90
C PRO A 512 2.08 -9.60 -4.89
N GLN A 513 2.82 -9.00 -5.84
CA GLN A 513 4.28 -9.09 -5.89
C GLN A 513 4.95 -8.13 -4.89
N ASP A 514 6.14 -8.51 -4.46
CA ASP A 514 6.94 -7.78 -3.51
C ASP A 514 8.42 -8.13 -3.68
N LEU A 515 9.32 -7.18 -3.44
CA LEU A 515 10.76 -7.36 -3.45
C LEU A 515 11.28 -7.20 -2.02
N ARG A 516 11.33 -8.29 -1.25
CA ARG A 516 11.79 -8.29 0.15
C ARG A 516 12.37 -9.65 0.54
N GLN A 517 13.05 -9.69 1.68
CA GLN A 517 13.69 -10.91 2.18
C GLN A 517 12.68 -12.01 2.55
N ASN A 518 11.49 -11.66 3.02
CA ASN A 518 10.45 -12.61 3.33
C ASN A 518 9.90 -13.25 2.06
N LEU A 519 9.64 -14.55 2.11
CA LEU A 519 9.08 -15.27 0.97
C LEU A 519 7.59 -14.93 0.80
N TYR A 520 7.27 -14.28 -0.31
CA TYR A 520 5.92 -14.22 -0.86
C TYR A 520 5.81 -15.20 -2.02
N ASP A 521 4.77 -16.03 -2.02
CA ASP A 521 4.64 -17.11 -3.01
C ASP A 521 4.05 -16.63 -4.34
N GLN A 522 4.34 -15.38 -4.72
CA GLN A 522 4.00 -14.82 -6.02
C GLN A 522 5.27 -14.65 -6.86
N PRO A 523 5.39 -15.38 -7.97
CA PRO A 523 6.46 -15.13 -8.93
C PRO A 523 6.30 -13.77 -9.61
N MET A 524 7.43 -13.17 -10.01
CA MET A 524 7.42 -12.01 -10.90
C MET A 524 6.90 -12.42 -12.27
N LEU A 525 5.95 -11.63 -12.79
CA LEU A 525 5.32 -11.87 -14.09
C LEU A 525 5.44 -10.64 -14.99
N PRO A 526 5.52 -10.82 -16.32
CA PRO A 526 5.47 -9.72 -17.27
C PRO A 526 4.20 -8.88 -17.09
N GLY A 527 4.35 -7.55 -17.10
CA GLY A 527 3.28 -6.60 -16.82
C GLY A 527 3.21 -6.11 -15.37
N MET A 528 3.94 -6.72 -14.43
CA MET A 528 4.05 -6.24 -13.05
C MET A 528 4.92 -5.00 -12.98
N VAL A 529 4.39 -3.93 -12.38
CA VAL A 529 5.08 -2.66 -12.09
C VAL A 529 5.45 -2.66 -10.62
N THR A 530 6.72 -2.38 -10.31
CA THR A 530 7.27 -2.56 -8.94
C THR A 530 8.29 -1.48 -8.64
N SER A 531 8.37 -0.99 -7.40
CA SER A 531 9.44 -0.10 -6.94
C SER A 531 10.77 -0.86 -6.78
N ASP A 532 11.89 -0.12 -6.84
CA ASP A 532 13.27 -0.57 -6.60
C ASP A 532 13.95 0.53 -5.79
N GLU A 533 13.88 0.43 -4.44
CA GLU A 533 14.11 1.51 -3.48
C GLU A 533 15.08 1.15 -2.34
N PRO A 534 16.26 0.61 -2.59
CA PRO A 534 17.24 0.39 -1.51
C PRO A 534 17.59 1.68 -0.79
N GLY A 535 17.92 1.58 0.50
CA GLY A 535 18.27 2.74 1.32
C GLY A 535 19.35 2.47 2.37
N ILE A 536 19.75 3.51 3.06
CA ILE A 536 20.56 3.48 4.27
C ILE A 536 20.16 4.64 5.19
N TYR A 537 20.07 4.38 6.48
CA TYR A 537 19.56 5.35 7.45
C TYR A 537 20.47 5.38 8.66
N ARG A 538 21.10 6.54 8.92
CA ARG A 538 22.01 6.75 10.05
C ARG A 538 21.40 7.75 11.02
N GLU A 539 20.88 7.22 12.11
CA GLU A 539 20.25 8.03 13.16
C GLU A 539 21.12 9.24 13.56
N GLY A 540 20.51 10.43 13.55
CA GLY A 540 21.18 11.69 13.89
C GLY A 540 22.17 12.19 12.85
N GLN A 541 22.30 11.55 11.68
CA GLN A 541 23.27 11.94 10.63
C GLN A 541 22.55 12.18 9.29
N HIS A 542 22.27 11.13 8.51
CA HIS A 542 21.66 11.23 7.18
C HIS A 542 20.88 9.96 6.83
N GLY A 543 19.97 10.10 5.89
CA GLY A 543 19.33 8.99 5.17
C GLY A 543 19.53 9.15 3.67
N ILE A 544 19.64 8.03 2.98
CA ILE A 544 19.77 7.96 1.54
C ILE A 544 18.84 6.87 1.03
N ARG A 545 17.99 7.20 0.06
CA ARG A 545 17.22 6.26 -0.75
C ARG A 545 17.33 6.68 -2.21
N HIS A 546 17.55 5.72 -3.08
CA HIS A 546 17.41 5.89 -4.52
C HIS A 546 16.35 4.93 -4.99
N GLU A 547 15.40 5.45 -5.70
CA GLU A 547 14.28 4.67 -6.18
C GLU A 547 13.99 4.90 -7.64
N ASN A 548 13.77 3.82 -8.35
CA ASN A 548 13.10 3.80 -9.65
C ASN A 548 11.92 2.82 -9.59
N VAL A 549 10.93 3.07 -10.41
CA VAL A 549 9.89 2.09 -10.71
C VAL A 549 10.27 1.31 -11.96
N ILE A 550 10.17 -0.01 -11.85
CA ILE A 550 10.57 -0.98 -12.86
C ILE A 550 9.40 -1.85 -13.30
N LEU A 551 9.35 -2.14 -14.59
CA LEU A 551 8.35 -3.01 -15.24
C LEU A 551 8.98 -4.35 -15.57
N CYS A 552 8.42 -5.43 -15.05
CA CYS A 552 8.82 -6.79 -15.42
C CYS A 552 8.39 -7.12 -16.85
N ARG A 553 9.31 -7.64 -17.67
CA ARG A 553 9.06 -8.02 -19.07
C ARG A 553 9.83 -9.25 -19.47
N GLU A 554 9.36 -9.89 -20.55
CA GLU A 554 10.10 -10.92 -21.24
C GLU A 554 11.32 -10.31 -21.96
N VAL A 555 12.46 -10.96 -21.84
CA VAL A 555 13.73 -10.50 -22.43
C VAL A 555 14.25 -11.50 -23.46
N GLU A 556 14.30 -12.78 -23.11
CA GLU A 556 14.90 -13.81 -23.95
C GLU A 556 14.24 -15.17 -23.70
N GLN A 557 14.21 -16.01 -24.74
CA GLN A 557 13.90 -17.43 -24.64
C GLN A 557 15.06 -18.23 -25.25
N ASN A 558 15.58 -19.21 -24.52
CA ASN A 558 16.69 -20.05 -24.97
C ASN A 558 16.54 -21.48 -24.43
N GLU A 559 17.57 -22.33 -24.60
CA GLU A 559 17.55 -23.73 -24.15
C GLU A 559 17.45 -23.91 -22.65
N PHE A 560 17.69 -22.86 -21.85
CA PHE A 560 17.56 -22.86 -20.39
C PHE A 560 16.19 -22.34 -19.92
N GLY A 561 15.30 -21.92 -20.83
CA GLY A 561 13.93 -21.46 -20.54
C GLY A 561 13.66 -20.01 -20.92
N ASP A 562 12.57 -19.47 -20.34
CA ASP A 562 12.13 -18.09 -20.52
C ASP A 562 12.82 -17.20 -19.46
N TRP A 563 13.39 -16.09 -19.93
CA TRP A 563 14.09 -15.11 -19.09
C TRP A 563 13.33 -13.80 -19.02
N LEU A 564 13.22 -13.28 -17.81
CA LEU A 564 12.59 -12.01 -17.49
C LEU A 564 13.65 -10.99 -17.05
N GLY A 565 13.33 -9.72 -17.19
CA GLY A 565 14.13 -8.60 -16.74
C GLY A 565 13.27 -7.37 -16.57
N PHE A 566 13.89 -6.20 -16.39
CA PHE A 566 13.17 -4.98 -16.06
C PHE A 566 13.39 -3.87 -17.10
N GLU A 567 12.32 -3.08 -17.33
CA GLU A 567 12.34 -1.77 -17.98
C GLU A 567 12.16 -0.70 -16.90
N THR A 568 13.06 0.28 -16.82
CA THR A 568 12.90 1.41 -15.92
C THR A 568 11.88 2.41 -16.47
N LEU A 569 10.81 2.67 -15.73
CA LEU A 569 9.75 3.62 -16.08
C LEU A 569 10.08 5.05 -15.63
N THR A 570 10.70 5.20 -14.48
CA THR A 570 11.08 6.48 -13.87
C THR A 570 11.86 7.37 -14.84
N CYS A 571 11.54 8.68 -14.82
CA CYS A 571 12.10 9.66 -15.75
C CYS A 571 12.68 10.88 -15.02
N THR A 572 13.43 10.66 -13.93
CA THR A 572 14.10 11.71 -13.16
C THR A 572 15.59 11.42 -13.09
N TYR A 573 16.43 12.42 -13.33
CA TYR A 573 17.89 12.24 -13.37
C TYR A 573 18.44 11.77 -12.02
N ILE A 574 19.60 11.13 -12.07
CA ILE A 574 20.41 10.76 -10.90
C ILE A 574 21.58 11.76 -10.84
N ASP A 575 21.72 12.48 -9.72
CA ASP A 575 22.88 13.38 -9.54
C ASP A 575 24.14 12.56 -9.30
N VAL A 576 25.12 12.72 -10.19
CA VAL A 576 26.39 12.00 -10.13
C VAL A 576 27.44 12.71 -9.26
N THR A 577 27.15 13.93 -8.78
CA THR A 577 28.09 14.73 -7.97
C THR A 577 28.48 14.04 -6.64
N PRO A 578 27.55 13.34 -5.93
CA PRO A 578 27.88 12.65 -4.69
C PRO A 578 28.67 11.37 -4.86
N LEU A 579 28.75 10.82 -6.06
CA LEU A 579 29.35 9.50 -6.29
C LEU A 579 30.83 9.45 -5.89
N GLU A 580 31.23 8.29 -5.38
CA GLU A 580 32.64 7.89 -5.23
C GLU A 580 33.03 6.98 -6.42
N PRO A 581 33.68 7.53 -7.47
CA PRO A 581 33.88 6.80 -8.72
C PRO A 581 34.70 5.51 -8.57
N SER A 582 35.55 5.43 -7.53
CA SER A 582 36.38 4.25 -7.26
C SER A 582 35.56 3.02 -6.84
N LEU A 583 34.34 3.21 -6.37
CA LEU A 583 33.43 2.14 -5.98
C LEU A 583 32.57 1.60 -7.14
N LEU A 584 32.54 2.29 -8.29
CA LEU A 584 31.74 1.91 -9.45
C LEU A 584 32.50 1.02 -10.41
N THR A 585 31.87 -0.03 -10.90
CA THR A 585 32.31 -0.80 -12.06
C THR A 585 32.13 -0.01 -13.37
N ALA A 586 32.71 -0.49 -14.46
CA ALA A 586 32.50 0.10 -15.78
C ALA A 586 31.03 0.01 -16.21
N ASP A 587 30.42 -1.17 -16.02
CA ASP A 587 29.01 -1.41 -16.40
C ASP A 587 28.06 -0.51 -15.62
N GLU A 588 28.30 -0.27 -14.33
CA GLU A 588 27.48 0.65 -13.53
C GLU A 588 27.60 2.10 -14.01
N ARG A 589 28.81 2.56 -14.37
CA ARG A 589 29.00 3.89 -14.97
C ARG A 589 28.29 4.03 -16.31
N ASP A 590 28.43 3.02 -17.17
CA ASP A 590 27.76 3.00 -18.47
C ASP A 590 26.25 3.02 -18.32
N TRP A 591 25.70 2.29 -17.34
CA TRP A 591 24.27 2.32 -17.03
C TRP A 591 23.80 3.70 -16.57
N ILE A 592 24.52 4.34 -15.63
CA ILE A 592 24.19 5.67 -15.12
C ILE A 592 24.19 6.70 -16.26
N ASN A 593 25.23 6.67 -17.10
CA ASN A 593 25.35 7.57 -18.24
C ASN A 593 24.22 7.36 -19.25
N ALA A 594 23.89 6.12 -19.58
CA ALA A 594 22.79 5.77 -20.49
C ALA A 594 21.43 6.18 -19.91
N TYR A 595 21.19 5.94 -18.61
CA TYR A 595 19.99 6.34 -17.91
C TYR A 595 19.80 7.86 -17.94
N ASN A 596 20.79 8.63 -17.49
CA ASN A 596 20.73 10.10 -17.47
C ASN A 596 20.57 10.70 -18.87
N ARG A 597 21.21 10.11 -19.88
CA ARG A 597 21.02 10.50 -21.28
C ARG A 597 19.58 10.25 -21.75
N SER A 598 19.01 9.11 -21.41
CA SER A 598 17.60 8.78 -21.72
C SER A 598 16.66 9.78 -21.06
N VAL A 599 16.85 10.09 -19.78
CA VAL A 599 16.06 11.08 -19.05
C VAL A 599 16.12 12.45 -19.73
N TYR A 600 17.33 12.93 -20.06
CA TYR A 600 17.49 14.21 -20.77
C TYR A 600 16.72 14.24 -22.09
N MET A 601 16.86 13.20 -22.91
CA MET A 601 16.20 13.15 -24.22
C MET A 601 14.69 13.07 -24.11
N ARG A 602 14.15 12.37 -23.12
CA ARG A 602 12.70 12.24 -22.88
C ARG A 602 12.08 13.56 -22.39
N LEU A 603 12.76 14.30 -21.52
CA LEU A 603 12.28 15.55 -20.92
C LEU A 603 12.49 16.77 -21.81
N LEU A 604 13.51 16.76 -22.69
CA LEU A 604 13.91 17.89 -23.54
C LEU A 604 12.76 18.62 -24.26
N PRO A 605 11.72 17.94 -24.83
CA PRO A 605 10.63 18.61 -25.54
C PRO A 605 9.71 19.45 -24.65
N PHE A 606 9.73 19.24 -23.33
CA PHE A 606 8.77 19.78 -22.38
C PHE A 606 9.34 20.86 -21.46
N LEU A 607 10.65 21.11 -21.55
CA LEU A 607 11.38 22.05 -20.70
C LEU A 607 11.65 23.38 -21.45
N ASP A 608 11.75 24.48 -20.70
CA ASP A 608 12.23 25.74 -21.24
C ASP A 608 13.76 25.74 -21.47
N GLU A 609 14.31 26.77 -22.08
CA GLU A 609 15.74 26.82 -22.42
C GLU A 609 16.65 26.85 -21.18
N GLY A 610 16.21 27.47 -20.08
CA GLY A 610 16.95 27.52 -18.83
C GLY A 610 16.95 26.13 -18.13
N GLU A 611 15.81 25.47 -18.12
CA GLU A 611 15.63 24.11 -17.60
C GLU A 611 16.40 23.08 -18.42
N LYS A 612 16.38 23.18 -19.75
CA LYS A 612 17.19 22.33 -20.66
C LYS A 612 18.68 22.47 -20.38
N LEU A 613 19.15 23.71 -20.25
CA LEU A 613 20.56 23.94 -19.95
C LEU A 613 20.94 23.40 -18.59
N TRP A 614 20.12 23.62 -17.57
CA TRP A 614 20.34 23.11 -16.23
C TRP A 614 20.37 21.58 -16.21
N LEU A 615 19.37 20.92 -16.78
CA LEU A 615 19.31 19.45 -16.84
C LEU A 615 20.49 18.86 -17.62
N ARG A 616 20.91 19.51 -18.72
CA ARG A 616 22.09 19.12 -19.48
C ARG A 616 23.36 19.15 -18.62
N CYS A 617 23.49 20.16 -17.75
CA CYS A 617 24.63 20.25 -16.82
C CYS A 617 24.59 19.16 -15.75
N LYS A 618 23.42 18.64 -15.39
CA LYS A 618 23.27 17.56 -14.43
C LYS A 618 23.42 16.14 -15.03
N THR A 619 23.25 16.02 -16.35
CA THR A 619 23.22 14.75 -17.08
C THR A 619 24.37 14.63 -18.09
N ILE A 620 24.23 15.21 -19.27
CA ILE A 620 25.12 15.03 -20.44
C ILE A 620 26.53 15.56 -20.18
N ASN A 621 26.66 16.68 -19.47
CA ASN A 621 27.97 17.32 -19.21
C ASN A 621 28.71 16.70 -18.01
N ARG A 622 28.16 15.67 -17.38
CA ARG A 622 28.71 14.98 -16.19
C ARG A 622 28.72 13.46 -16.36
N GLU A 623 28.99 12.98 -17.57
CA GLU A 623 29.21 11.54 -17.78
C GLU A 623 30.42 11.06 -16.97
N LEU A 624 30.29 9.86 -16.36
CA LEU A 624 31.28 9.24 -15.44
C LEU A 624 32.41 8.55 -16.20
#